data_30fcaff6dc9db2f26064b6504900c7da
#
_entry.id   30fcaff6dc9db2f26064b6504900c7da
#
_cell.length_a   1.000
_cell.length_b   1.000
_cell.length_c   1.000
_cell.angle_alpha   90.00
_cell.angle_beta   90.00
_cell.angle_gamma   90.00
#
_symmetry.space_group_name_H-M   'P 1'
#
loop_
_entity.id
_entity.type
_entity.pdbx_description
1 polymer ?
#
loop_
_entity_poly.entity_id
_entity_poly.type
_entity_poly.pdbx_seq_one_letter_code
_entity_poly.pdbx_strand_id
1 'polypeptide(L)'
;MPKFLSNILGDFAEFNPSTIAILILLVMVGTGGIIFLRKSREVKFTTKMLVYASVCIALSFVLSYIRLYHMPQGGSITPASMLPVMTFAYIFGPIPGVLAGIAYGMLQYIQEGYVVHWIQFFLDYPVAFGFLGLAGLYRKNLSVACVIGIAGRFLMHFLTGIVFFYEYAQGQPVVWYSLVYNGTYLLVELVICAVVASLPQVRNMVRSLQNTCRGKEFTAGAKG
;
A
#
# COMPACT_ATOMS: atom_id res chain seq x y z
N MET A 1 25.19 -27.71 -21.90
CA MET A 1 25.00 -26.89 -20.68
C MET A 1 25.89 -27.47 -19.58
N PRO A 2 26.64 -26.67 -18.82
CA PRO A 2 27.45 -27.19 -17.72
C PRO A 2 26.54 -27.86 -16.70
N LYS A 3 26.91 -29.06 -16.20
CA LYS A 3 26.14 -29.81 -15.17
C LYS A 3 25.81 -29.00 -13.92
N PHE A 4 26.61 -27.96 -13.62
CA PHE A 4 26.38 -27.00 -12.52
C PHE A 4 25.10 -26.17 -12.73
N LEU A 5 24.85 -25.68 -13.93
CA LEU A 5 23.64 -24.89 -14.26
C LEU A 5 22.37 -25.77 -14.27
N SER A 6 22.47 -27.02 -14.70
CA SER A 6 21.34 -27.95 -14.69
C SER A 6 20.95 -28.36 -13.27
N ASN A 7 21.92 -28.50 -12.35
CA ASN A 7 21.64 -28.77 -10.94
C ASN A 7 20.99 -27.57 -10.27
N ILE A 8 21.53 -26.35 -10.46
CA ILE A 8 20.91 -25.13 -9.91
C ILE A 8 19.49 -24.93 -10.45
N LEU A 9 19.27 -25.12 -11.75
CA LEU A 9 17.93 -24.99 -12.33
C LEU A 9 16.98 -26.11 -11.88
N GLY A 10 17.50 -27.33 -11.61
CA GLY A 10 16.75 -28.43 -11.01
C GLY A 10 16.33 -28.12 -9.57
N ASP A 11 17.26 -27.61 -8.76
CA ASP A 11 16.98 -27.17 -7.39
C ASP A 11 15.94 -26.03 -7.34
N PHE A 12 15.96 -25.11 -8.29
CA PHE A 12 14.93 -24.06 -8.42
C PHE A 12 13.55 -24.61 -8.82
N ALA A 13 13.47 -25.72 -9.55
CA ALA A 13 12.21 -26.35 -9.94
C ALA A 13 11.50 -27.06 -8.77
N GLU A 14 12.24 -27.40 -7.70
CA GLU A 14 11.70 -28.01 -6.48
C GLU A 14 11.21 -26.99 -5.44
N PHE A 15 11.41 -25.67 -5.66
CA PHE A 15 10.93 -24.66 -4.73
C PHE A 15 9.40 -24.60 -4.71
N ASN A 16 8.85 -24.89 -3.55
CA ASN A 16 7.44 -24.67 -3.26
C ASN A 16 7.09 -23.18 -3.51
N PRO A 17 5.92 -22.84 -4.09
CA PRO A 17 5.46 -21.47 -4.31
C PRO A 17 5.58 -20.57 -3.06
N SER A 18 5.38 -21.14 -1.87
CA SER A 18 5.57 -20.43 -0.60
C SER A 18 7.02 -19.99 -0.37
N THR A 19 8.01 -20.82 -0.71
CA THR A 19 9.44 -20.47 -0.57
C THR A 19 9.82 -19.32 -1.49
N ILE A 20 9.36 -19.35 -2.75
CA ILE A 20 9.59 -18.28 -3.71
C ILE A 20 8.94 -16.98 -3.22
N ALA A 21 7.71 -17.05 -2.72
CA ALA A 21 7.00 -15.89 -2.17
C ALA A 21 7.73 -15.29 -0.96
N ILE A 22 8.27 -16.12 -0.05
CA ILE A 22 9.09 -15.66 1.09
C ILE A 22 10.33 -14.92 0.61
N LEU A 23 11.05 -15.46 -0.37
CA LEU A 23 12.26 -14.82 -0.91
C LEU A 23 11.92 -13.47 -1.56
N ILE A 24 10.85 -13.38 -2.35
CA ILE A 24 10.39 -12.13 -2.94
C ILE A 24 10.02 -11.12 -1.85
N LEU A 25 9.28 -11.53 -0.84
CA LEU A 25 8.91 -10.69 0.31
C LEU A 25 10.15 -10.13 1.02
N LEU A 26 11.14 -10.97 1.32
CA LEU A 26 12.37 -10.56 1.99
C LEU A 26 13.15 -9.55 1.15
N VAL A 27 13.28 -9.79 -0.15
CA VAL A 27 13.97 -8.87 -1.08
C VAL A 27 13.22 -7.54 -1.18
N MET A 28 11.89 -7.56 -1.33
CA MET A 28 11.09 -6.35 -1.45
C MET A 28 11.09 -5.51 -0.18
N VAL A 29 10.86 -6.14 0.97
CA VAL A 29 10.86 -5.43 2.26
C VAL A 29 12.26 -4.95 2.62
N GLY A 30 13.30 -5.75 2.37
CA GLY A 30 14.69 -5.38 2.62
C GLY A 30 15.16 -4.22 1.74
N THR A 31 15.00 -4.32 0.43
CA THR A 31 15.41 -3.25 -0.52
C THR A 31 14.56 -2.00 -0.36
N GLY A 32 13.24 -2.16 -0.24
CA GLY A 32 12.32 -1.06 0.02
C GLY A 32 12.64 -0.34 1.33
N GLY A 33 12.93 -1.08 2.39
CA GLY A 33 13.35 -0.57 3.69
C GLY A 33 14.65 0.24 3.61
N ILE A 34 15.67 -0.27 2.90
CA ILE A 34 16.95 0.45 2.71
C ILE A 34 16.73 1.76 1.95
N ILE A 35 15.98 1.73 0.84
CA ILE A 35 15.67 2.93 0.05
C ILE A 35 14.87 3.92 0.90
N PHE A 36 13.90 3.44 1.66
CA PHE A 36 13.09 4.25 2.57
C PHE A 36 13.95 4.94 3.62
N LEU A 37 14.82 4.20 4.32
CA LEU A 37 15.70 4.75 5.35
C LEU A 37 16.68 5.79 4.81
N ARG A 38 17.23 5.59 3.60
CA ARG A 38 18.11 6.57 2.95
C ARG A 38 17.36 7.86 2.61
N LYS A 39 16.21 7.75 1.94
CA LYS A 39 15.42 8.91 1.50
C LYS A 39 14.67 9.62 2.62
N SER A 40 14.30 8.92 3.71
CA SER A 40 13.57 9.53 4.82
C SER A 40 14.40 10.59 5.56
N ARG A 41 15.74 10.45 5.55
CA ARG A 41 16.66 11.45 6.14
C ARG A 41 16.66 12.78 5.40
N GLU A 42 16.24 12.81 4.14
CA GLU A 42 16.19 14.02 3.31
C GLU A 42 14.86 14.78 3.46
N VAL A 43 13.85 14.16 4.07
CA VAL A 43 12.51 14.75 4.20
C VAL A 43 12.43 15.62 5.44
N LYS A 44 12.15 16.90 5.24
CA LYS A 44 11.84 17.84 6.33
C LYS A 44 10.34 17.76 6.67
N PHE A 45 10.03 17.20 7.83
CA PHE A 45 8.66 17.16 8.33
C PHE A 45 8.27 18.51 8.91
N THR A 46 7.23 19.12 8.36
CA THR A 46 6.67 20.38 8.87
C THR A 46 5.40 20.12 9.67
N THR A 47 5.07 20.99 10.62
CA THR A 47 3.82 20.93 11.38
C THR A 47 2.60 20.85 10.46
N LYS A 48 2.63 21.63 9.36
CA LYS A 48 1.57 21.59 8.35
C LYS A 48 1.40 20.20 7.74
N MET A 49 2.50 19.54 7.35
CA MET A 49 2.48 18.19 6.80
C MET A 49 1.89 17.18 7.80
N LEU A 50 2.26 17.28 9.07
CA LEU A 50 1.72 16.42 10.14
C LEU A 50 0.21 16.62 10.33
N VAL A 51 -0.29 17.85 10.30
CA VAL A 51 -1.72 18.14 10.37
C VAL A 51 -2.48 17.52 9.18
N TYR A 52 -1.96 17.67 7.96
CA TYR A 52 -2.58 17.05 6.79
C TYR A 52 -2.54 15.51 6.88
N ALA A 53 -1.43 14.92 7.36
CA ALA A 53 -1.33 13.49 7.58
C ALA A 53 -2.42 13.00 8.55
N SER A 54 -2.54 13.66 9.71
CA SER A 54 -3.52 13.29 10.73
C SER A 54 -4.96 13.36 10.21
N VAL A 55 -5.32 14.42 9.48
CA VAL A 55 -6.65 14.57 8.88
C VAL A 55 -6.91 13.47 7.83
N CYS A 56 -5.94 13.18 6.96
CA CYS A 56 -6.10 12.14 5.94
C CYS A 56 -6.20 10.74 6.56
N ILE A 57 -5.39 10.43 7.59
CA ILE A 57 -5.46 9.16 8.31
C ILE A 57 -6.80 9.02 9.02
N ALA A 58 -7.26 10.05 9.73
CA ALA A 58 -8.54 10.04 10.42
C ALA A 58 -9.72 9.86 9.45
N LEU A 59 -9.71 10.57 8.31
CA LEU A 59 -10.74 10.42 7.29
C LEU A 59 -10.73 9.01 6.67
N SER A 60 -9.54 8.47 6.37
CA SER A 60 -9.41 7.09 5.90
C SER A 60 -9.96 6.09 6.92
N PHE A 61 -9.64 6.30 8.19
CA PHE A 61 -10.11 5.43 9.27
C PHE A 61 -11.62 5.49 9.44
N VAL A 62 -12.23 6.67 9.42
CA VAL A 62 -13.69 6.83 9.50
C VAL A 62 -14.38 6.19 8.30
N LEU A 63 -13.88 6.40 7.08
CA LEU A 63 -14.43 5.79 5.87
C LEU A 63 -14.33 4.26 5.89
N SER A 64 -13.33 3.68 6.54
CA SER A 64 -13.16 2.23 6.64
C SER A 64 -14.19 1.54 7.54
N TYR A 65 -14.92 2.27 8.39
CA TYR A 65 -16.05 1.73 9.13
C TYR A 65 -17.27 1.48 8.24
N ILE A 66 -17.36 2.18 7.11
CA ILE A 66 -18.46 1.96 6.14
C ILE A 66 -18.05 0.82 5.24
N ARG A 67 -18.48 -0.39 5.54
CA ARG A 67 -18.15 -1.58 4.77
C ARG A 67 -19.29 -1.94 3.85
N LEU A 68 -19.04 -1.89 2.55
CA LEU A 68 -19.98 -2.33 1.52
C LEU A 68 -19.99 -3.86 1.42
N TYR A 69 -18.84 -4.48 1.66
CA TYR A 69 -18.68 -5.93 1.71
C TYR A 69 -17.50 -6.30 2.61
N HIS A 70 -17.59 -7.44 3.30
CA HIS A 70 -16.56 -7.97 4.20
C HIS A 70 -16.14 -9.37 3.76
N MET A 71 -14.82 -9.60 3.65
CA MET A 71 -14.26 -10.88 3.25
C MET A 71 -14.03 -11.78 4.49
N PRO A 72 -14.15 -13.13 4.36
CA PRO A 72 -14.10 -14.05 5.52
C PRO A 72 -12.77 -14.01 6.31
N GLN A 73 -11.63 -13.89 5.64
CA GLN A 73 -10.28 -13.85 6.27
C GLN A 73 -9.73 -12.42 6.39
N GLY A 74 -10.59 -11.44 6.54
CA GLY A 74 -10.23 -10.03 6.54
C GLY A 74 -10.19 -9.43 5.14
N GLY A 75 -10.07 -8.12 5.07
CA GLY A 75 -10.28 -7.36 3.85
C GLY A 75 -11.75 -6.95 3.68
N SER A 76 -11.95 -5.74 3.20
CA SER A 76 -13.29 -5.20 3.00
C SER A 76 -13.32 -4.24 1.82
N ILE A 77 -14.50 -4.09 1.22
CA ILE A 77 -14.78 -3.08 0.20
C ILE A 77 -15.42 -1.88 0.91
N THR A 78 -14.83 -0.70 0.73
CA THR A 78 -15.23 0.53 1.41
C THR A 78 -15.47 1.67 0.40
N PRO A 79 -16.14 2.76 0.76
CA PRO A 79 -16.31 3.92 -0.12
C PRO A 79 -15.02 4.76 -0.20
N ALA A 80 -13.97 4.21 -0.85
CA ALA A 80 -12.67 4.85 -1.08
C ALA A 80 -11.88 5.18 0.20
N SER A 81 -11.91 4.31 1.24
CA SER A 81 -11.19 4.58 2.50
C SER A 81 -9.69 4.78 2.34
N MET A 82 -9.06 4.19 1.32
CA MET A 82 -7.63 4.36 1.05
C MET A 82 -7.29 5.68 0.34
N LEU A 83 -8.28 6.34 -0.28
CA LEU A 83 -8.05 7.53 -1.11
C LEU A 83 -7.45 8.71 -0.35
N PRO A 84 -7.88 9.07 0.89
CA PRO A 84 -7.30 10.20 1.60
C PRO A 84 -5.80 10.02 1.90
N VAL A 85 -5.36 8.82 2.33
CA VAL A 85 -3.93 8.53 2.57
C VAL A 85 -3.14 8.56 1.26
N MET A 86 -3.67 8.02 0.17
CA MET A 86 -3.03 8.10 -1.15
C MET A 86 -2.98 9.55 -1.68
N THR A 87 -4.00 10.37 -1.40
CA THR A 87 -4.00 11.80 -1.71
C THR A 87 -2.93 12.55 -0.94
N PHE A 88 -2.75 12.24 0.35
CA PHE A 88 -1.65 12.77 1.13
C PHE A 88 -0.28 12.41 0.52
N ALA A 89 -0.07 11.13 0.17
CA ALA A 89 1.15 10.69 -0.52
C ALA A 89 1.36 11.41 -1.85
N TYR A 90 0.30 11.60 -2.64
CA TYR A 90 0.31 12.32 -3.90
C TYR A 90 0.75 13.79 -3.74
N ILE A 91 0.35 14.46 -2.66
CA ILE A 91 0.71 15.85 -2.37
C ILE A 91 2.14 15.95 -1.83
N PHE A 92 2.47 15.19 -0.80
CA PHE A 92 3.72 15.33 -0.03
C PHE A 92 4.85 14.38 -0.45
N GLY A 93 4.54 13.38 -1.27
CA GLY A 93 5.52 12.42 -1.80
C GLY A 93 5.47 11.06 -1.11
N PRO A 94 6.30 10.10 -1.62
CA PRO A 94 6.19 8.70 -1.21
C PRO A 94 6.64 8.46 0.23
N ILE A 95 7.67 9.13 0.74
CA ILE A 95 8.18 8.88 2.09
C ILE A 95 7.17 9.27 3.17
N PRO A 96 6.63 10.52 3.20
CA PRO A 96 5.55 10.87 4.12
C PRO A 96 4.32 9.98 3.91
N GLY A 97 4.02 9.64 2.66
CA GLY A 97 2.91 8.74 2.31
C GLY A 97 3.04 7.35 2.90
N VAL A 98 4.23 6.74 2.85
CA VAL A 98 4.50 5.43 3.46
C VAL A 98 4.30 5.48 4.98
N LEU A 99 4.79 6.53 5.65
CA LEU A 99 4.58 6.69 7.10
C LEU A 99 3.10 6.85 7.46
N ALA A 100 2.36 7.65 6.70
CA ALA A 100 0.92 7.79 6.89
C ALA A 100 0.17 6.48 6.63
N GLY A 101 0.59 5.72 5.61
CA GLY A 101 0.07 4.39 5.31
C GLY A 101 0.32 3.40 6.44
N ILE A 102 1.54 3.35 7.00
CA ILE A 102 1.88 2.52 8.16
C ILE A 102 0.98 2.86 9.35
N ALA A 103 0.82 4.15 9.68
CA ALA A 103 -0.05 4.57 10.76
C ALA A 103 -1.51 4.16 10.53
N TYR A 104 -2.02 4.33 9.30
CA TYR A 104 -3.35 3.88 8.92
C TYR A 104 -3.49 2.35 9.01
N GLY A 105 -2.48 1.58 8.58
CA GLY A 105 -2.47 0.12 8.71
C GLY A 105 -2.53 -0.36 10.15
N MET A 106 -1.85 0.32 11.08
CA MET A 106 -1.96 0.02 12.51
C MET A 106 -3.37 0.28 13.04
N LEU A 107 -4.03 1.35 12.60
CA LEU A 107 -5.44 1.61 12.96
C LEU A 107 -6.38 0.56 12.38
N GLN A 108 -6.12 0.08 11.17
CA GLN A 108 -6.89 -1.00 10.54
C GLN A 108 -6.76 -2.32 11.32
N TYR A 109 -5.57 -2.62 11.83
CA TYR A 109 -5.39 -3.76 12.72
C TYR A 109 -6.21 -3.64 14.02
N ILE A 110 -6.19 -2.46 14.66
CA ILE A 110 -6.96 -2.19 15.89
C ILE A 110 -8.47 -2.31 15.61
N GLN A 111 -8.92 -1.89 14.43
CA GLN A 111 -10.32 -1.91 14.07
C GLN A 111 -10.84 -3.34 13.86
N GLU A 112 -10.11 -4.17 13.14
CA GLU A 112 -10.50 -5.55 12.83
C GLU A 112 -9.31 -6.34 12.26
N GLY A 113 -8.36 -6.66 13.15
CA GLY A 113 -7.18 -7.43 12.78
C GLY A 113 -7.51 -8.91 12.63
N TYR A 114 -7.20 -9.50 11.46
CA TYR A 114 -7.17 -10.93 11.25
C TYR A 114 -5.71 -11.39 11.18
N VAL A 115 -5.26 -12.14 12.20
CA VAL A 115 -3.86 -12.51 12.37
C VAL A 115 -3.74 -14.02 12.59
N VAL A 116 -2.99 -14.68 11.71
CA VAL A 116 -2.65 -16.10 11.79
C VAL A 116 -1.19 -16.30 12.22
N HIS A 117 -0.33 -15.30 12.00
CA HIS A 117 1.08 -15.34 12.34
C HIS A 117 1.63 -13.92 12.60
N TRP A 118 2.57 -13.75 13.53
CA TRP A 118 3.11 -12.42 13.87
C TRP A 118 3.83 -11.72 12.69
N ILE A 119 4.52 -12.49 11.82
CA ILE A 119 5.14 -11.93 10.60
C ILE A 119 4.06 -11.45 9.63
N GLN A 120 2.99 -12.22 9.44
CA GLN A 120 1.85 -11.85 8.60
C GLN A 120 1.21 -10.53 9.08
N PHE A 121 1.07 -10.35 10.40
CA PHE A 121 0.61 -9.09 10.96
C PHE A 121 1.41 -7.89 10.43
N PHE A 122 2.75 -7.96 10.51
CA PHE A 122 3.60 -6.86 10.03
C PHE A 122 3.48 -6.62 8.53
N LEU A 123 3.36 -7.68 7.75
CA LEU A 123 3.28 -7.59 6.29
C LEU A 123 1.92 -7.07 5.82
N ASP A 124 0.83 -7.55 6.40
CA ASP A 124 -0.53 -7.23 5.95
C ASP A 124 -1.06 -5.89 6.48
N TYR A 125 -0.58 -5.41 7.64
CA TYR A 125 -1.03 -4.13 8.19
C TYR A 125 0.00 -3.01 7.97
N PRO A 126 1.12 -2.92 8.68
CA PRO A 126 2.05 -1.80 8.49
C PRO A 126 2.62 -1.73 7.08
N VAL A 127 3.11 -2.87 6.54
CA VAL A 127 3.84 -2.86 5.26
C VAL A 127 2.87 -2.71 4.08
N ALA A 128 1.82 -3.52 3.98
CA ALA A 128 0.87 -3.45 2.88
C ALA A 128 0.18 -2.08 2.79
N PHE A 129 -0.24 -1.52 3.92
CA PHE A 129 -0.80 -0.16 3.94
C PHE A 129 0.25 0.91 3.69
N GLY A 130 1.50 0.70 4.13
CA GLY A 130 2.63 1.56 3.77
C GLY A 130 2.84 1.67 2.27
N PHE A 131 2.61 0.58 1.51
CA PHE A 131 2.70 0.58 0.04
C PHE A 131 1.68 1.52 -0.63
N LEU A 132 0.58 1.92 0.03
CA LEU A 132 -0.29 2.98 -0.46
C LEU A 132 0.46 4.31 -0.65
N GLY A 133 1.53 4.53 0.12
CA GLY A 133 2.42 5.69 -0.03
C GLY A 133 3.15 5.75 -1.37
N LEU A 134 3.26 4.62 -2.11
CA LEU A 134 3.81 4.60 -3.47
C LEU A 134 2.98 5.45 -4.46
N ALA A 135 1.73 5.78 -4.14
CA ALA A 135 0.94 6.77 -4.87
C ALA A 135 1.69 8.11 -5.03
N GLY A 136 2.55 8.45 -4.09
CA GLY A 136 3.41 9.65 -4.14
C GLY A 136 4.50 9.62 -5.20
N LEU A 137 4.79 8.49 -5.84
CA LEU A 137 5.76 8.36 -6.92
C LEU A 137 5.27 9.02 -8.22
N TYR A 138 3.96 9.03 -8.44
CA TYR A 138 3.37 9.61 -9.65
C TYR A 138 2.42 10.76 -9.31
N ARG A 139 2.89 11.99 -9.53
CA ARG A 139 2.23 13.22 -9.06
C ARG A 139 1.56 14.04 -10.18
N LYS A 140 1.29 13.41 -11.34
CA LYS A 140 0.63 14.07 -12.50
C LYS A 140 -0.88 13.80 -12.56
N ASN A 141 -1.31 12.61 -12.14
CA ASN A 141 -2.71 12.19 -12.15
C ASN A 141 -3.01 11.35 -10.92
N LEU A 142 -4.01 11.77 -10.13
CA LEU A 142 -4.37 11.11 -8.87
C LEU A 142 -4.93 9.69 -9.09
N SER A 143 -5.73 9.46 -10.14
CA SER A 143 -6.26 8.13 -10.43
C SER A 143 -5.15 7.13 -10.74
N VAL A 144 -4.13 7.54 -11.51
CA VAL A 144 -2.95 6.70 -11.80
C VAL A 144 -2.13 6.47 -10.51
N ALA A 145 -2.01 7.49 -9.67
CA ALA A 145 -1.36 7.34 -8.35
C ALA A 145 -2.08 6.30 -7.48
N CYS A 146 -3.42 6.27 -7.48
CA CYS A 146 -4.21 5.24 -6.80
C CYS A 146 -3.90 3.83 -7.33
N VAL A 147 -3.78 3.67 -8.66
CA VAL A 147 -3.39 2.37 -9.25
C VAL A 147 -2.05 1.91 -8.69
N ILE A 148 -1.04 2.78 -8.63
CA ILE A 148 0.30 2.44 -8.13
C ILE A 148 0.25 2.05 -6.64
N GLY A 149 -0.45 2.83 -5.81
CA GLY A 149 -0.55 2.55 -4.38
C GLY A 149 -1.29 1.25 -4.08
N ILE A 150 -2.44 1.03 -4.72
CA ILE A 150 -3.25 -0.18 -4.51
C ILE A 150 -2.58 -1.42 -5.12
N ALA A 151 -1.90 -1.30 -6.27
CA ALA A 151 -1.11 -2.39 -6.83
C ALA A 151 0.02 -2.83 -5.88
N GLY A 152 0.71 -1.87 -5.24
CA GLY A 152 1.70 -2.17 -4.20
C GLY A 152 1.11 -2.93 -3.02
N ARG A 153 -0.05 -2.47 -2.51
CA ARG A 153 -0.78 -3.16 -1.44
C ARG A 153 -1.23 -4.56 -1.86
N PHE A 154 -1.79 -4.68 -3.08
CA PHE A 154 -2.20 -5.97 -3.63
C PHE A 154 -1.04 -6.97 -3.68
N LEU A 155 0.13 -6.54 -4.15
CA LEU A 155 1.31 -7.39 -4.24
C LEU A 155 1.72 -7.94 -2.85
N MET A 156 1.65 -7.13 -1.80
CA MET A 156 1.95 -7.58 -0.44
C MET A 156 0.92 -8.62 0.03
N HIS A 157 -0.38 -8.34 -0.07
CA HIS A 157 -1.42 -9.30 0.32
C HIS A 157 -1.41 -10.56 -0.54
N PHE A 158 -1.07 -10.46 -1.83
CA PHE A 158 -0.92 -11.63 -2.71
C PHE A 158 0.21 -12.55 -2.22
N LEU A 159 1.37 -12.00 -1.89
CA LEU A 159 2.51 -12.78 -1.42
C LEU A 159 2.27 -13.34 -0.02
N THR A 160 1.71 -12.57 0.91
CA THR A 160 1.33 -13.06 2.24
C THR A 160 0.24 -14.13 2.18
N GLY A 161 -0.69 -14.01 1.25
CA GLY A 161 -1.72 -15.01 0.97
C GLY A 161 -1.14 -16.37 0.57
N ILE A 162 -0.09 -16.38 -0.24
CA ILE A 162 0.60 -17.63 -0.64
C ILE A 162 1.33 -18.26 0.56
N VAL A 163 1.93 -17.44 1.43
CA VAL A 163 2.77 -17.91 2.53
C VAL A 163 1.96 -18.37 3.75
N PHE A 164 0.96 -17.58 4.14
CA PHE A 164 0.28 -17.74 5.44
C PHE A 164 -1.16 -18.25 5.35
N PHE A 165 -1.78 -18.20 4.15
CA PHE A 165 -3.19 -18.56 3.97
C PHE A 165 -3.39 -19.81 3.08
N TYR A 166 -2.34 -20.61 2.88
CA TYR A 166 -2.38 -21.79 2.02
C TYR A 166 -3.42 -22.83 2.46
N GLU A 167 -3.71 -22.93 3.77
CA GLU A 167 -4.71 -23.86 4.31
C GLU A 167 -6.13 -23.51 3.84
N TYR A 168 -6.39 -22.24 3.54
CA TYR A 168 -7.69 -21.78 3.05
C TYR A 168 -7.92 -22.05 1.56
N ALA A 169 -6.90 -22.52 0.84
CA ALA A 169 -7.01 -22.83 -0.59
C ALA A 169 -7.89 -24.09 -0.88
N GLN A 170 -8.12 -24.94 0.15
CA GLN A 170 -9.05 -26.09 0.06
C GLN A 170 -8.85 -26.95 -1.18
N GLY A 171 -7.59 -27.28 -1.52
CA GLY A 171 -7.24 -28.10 -2.67
C GLY A 171 -7.06 -27.35 -4.00
N GLN A 172 -7.34 -26.05 -4.05
CA GLN A 172 -6.98 -25.19 -5.18
C GLN A 172 -5.49 -24.83 -5.16
N PRO A 173 -4.88 -24.50 -6.31
CA PRO A 173 -3.53 -23.94 -6.33
C PRO A 173 -3.47 -22.67 -5.47
N VAL A 174 -2.58 -22.63 -4.48
CA VAL A 174 -2.48 -21.54 -3.49
C VAL A 174 -2.28 -20.17 -4.14
N VAL A 175 -1.50 -20.12 -5.22
CA VAL A 175 -1.26 -18.91 -6.01
C VAL A 175 -2.57 -18.39 -6.61
N TRP A 176 -3.41 -19.28 -7.15
CA TRP A 176 -4.70 -18.93 -7.72
C TRP A 176 -5.67 -18.45 -6.64
N TYR A 177 -5.73 -19.16 -5.52
CA TYR A 177 -6.54 -18.74 -4.37
C TYR A 177 -6.17 -17.32 -3.91
N SER A 178 -4.88 -17.06 -3.66
CA SER A 178 -4.41 -15.76 -3.21
C SER A 178 -4.67 -14.65 -4.23
N LEU A 179 -4.49 -14.94 -5.53
CA LEU A 179 -4.77 -14.00 -6.62
C LEU A 179 -6.25 -13.59 -6.64
N VAL A 180 -7.15 -14.58 -6.63
CA VAL A 180 -8.59 -14.35 -6.71
C VAL A 180 -9.11 -13.68 -5.45
N TYR A 181 -8.72 -14.18 -4.27
CA TYR A 181 -9.16 -13.63 -2.99
C TYR A 181 -8.78 -12.15 -2.86
N ASN A 182 -7.50 -11.84 -2.96
CA ASN A 182 -7.01 -10.46 -2.80
C ASN A 182 -7.39 -9.56 -3.98
N GLY A 183 -7.42 -10.11 -5.20
CA GLY A 183 -7.83 -9.40 -6.40
C GLY A 183 -9.29 -8.95 -6.33
N THR A 184 -10.19 -9.77 -5.82
CA THR A 184 -11.61 -9.48 -5.82
C THR A 184 -11.93 -8.18 -5.08
N TYR A 185 -11.50 -8.03 -3.83
CA TYR A 185 -11.84 -6.82 -3.07
C TYR A 185 -10.95 -5.63 -3.42
N LEU A 186 -9.65 -5.83 -3.72
CA LEU A 186 -8.74 -4.73 -4.03
C LEU A 186 -8.98 -4.14 -5.42
N LEU A 187 -9.43 -4.93 -6.41
CA LEU A 187 -9.83 -4.38 -7.71
C LEU A 187 -11.09 -3.51 -7.59
N VAL A 188 -12.08 -3.94 -6.81
CA VAL A 188 -13.28 -3.12 -6.57
C VAL A 188 -12.91 -1.82 -5.85
N GLU A 189 -12.08 -1.90 -4.80
CA GLU A 189 -11.54 -0.73 -4.09
C GLU A 189 -10.77 0.20 -5.03
N LEU A 190 -9.95 -0.36 -5.94
CA LEU A 190 -9.23 0.41 -6.95
C LEU A 190 -10.18 1.17 -7.86
N VAL A 191 -11.21 0.50 -8.37
CA VAL A 191 -12.21 1.14 -9.24
C VAL A 191 -12.92 2.29 -8.51
N ILE A 192 -13.38 2.05 -7.27
CA ILE A 192 -14.02 3.07 -6.45
C ILE A 192 -13.08 4.26 -6.23
N CYS A 193 -11.84 4.01 -5.79
CA CYS A 193 -10.84 5.07 -5.57
C CYS A 193 -10.53 5.84 -6.86
N ALA A 194 -10.35 5.15 -8.00
CA ALA A 194 -10.04 5.78 -9.27
C ALA A 194 -11.19 6.63 -9.80
N VAL A 195 -12.43 6.16 -9.65
CA VAL A 195 -13.64 6.92 -10.02
C VAL A 195 -13.77 8.18 -9.16
N VAL A 196 -13.68 8.05 -7.84
CA VAL A 196 -13.75 9.21 -6.91
C VAL A 196 -12.61 10.18 -7.18
N ALA A 197 -11.37 9.70 -7.39
CA ALA A 197 -10.22 10.53 -7.74
C ALA A 197 -10.38 11.26 -9.08
N SER A 198 -11.17 10.73 -10.01
CA SER A 198 -11.41 11.35 -11.33
C SER A 198 -12.46 12.46 -11.29
N LEU A 199 -13.29 12.54 -10.24
CA LEU A 199 -14.33 13.55 -10.11
C LEU A 199 -13.73 14.97 -10.16
N PRO A 200 -14.32 15.89 -10.92
CA PRO A 200 -13.80 17.26 -11.06
C PRO A 200 -13.64 17.99 -9.72
N GLN A 201 -14.56 17.77 -8.79
CA GLN A 201 -14.55 18.35 -7.45
C GLN A 201 -13.31 17.92 -6.67
N VAL A 202 -13.02 16.60 -6.65
CA VAL A 202 -11.86 16.02 -5.97
C VAL A 202 -10.56 16.49 -6.61
N ARG A 203 -10.48 16.46 -7.94
CA ARG A 203 -9.31 16.94 -8.71
C ARG A 203 -9.00 18.40 -8.43
N ASN A 204 -10.01 19.28 -8.43
CA ASN A 204 -9.85 20.70 -8.19
C ASN A 204 -9.42 20.97 -6.75
N MET A 205 -10.03 20.29 -5.77
CA MET A 205 -9.63 20.35 -4.35
C MET A 205 -8.16 19.95 -4.19
N VAL A 206 -7.76 18.81 -4.73
CA VAL A 206 -6.38 18.29 -4.59
C VAL A 206 -5.38 19.20 -5.29
N ARG A 207 -5.69 19.76 -6.46
CA ARG A 207 -4.84 20.76 -7.14
C ARG A 207 -4.68 22.03 -6.30
N SER A 208 -5.76 22.53 -5.71
CA SER A 208 -5.71 23.70 -4.81
C SER A 208 -4.81 23.42 -3.61
N LEU A 209 -4.95 22.26 -2.98
CA LEU A 209 -4.10 21.85 -1.86
C LEU A 209 -2.62 21.73 -2.27
N GLN A 210 -2.33 21.14 -3.43
CA GLN A 210 -0.97 21.06 -3.94
C GLN A 210 -0.35 22.45 -4.14
N ASN A 211 -1.08 23.37 -4.77
CA ASN A 211 -0.61 24.73 -5.00
C ASN A 211 -0.35 25.47 -3.68
N THR A 212 -1.25 25.32 -2.70
CA THR A 212 -1.09 25.90 -1.37
C THR A 212 0.10 25.32 -0.59
N CYS A 213 0.43 24.05 -0.82
CA CYS A 213 1.56 23.41 -0.16
C CYS A 213 2.89 23.75 -0.84
N ARG A 214 2.93 23.82 -2.19
CA ARG A 214 4.13 24.14 -2.97
C ARG A 214 4.46 25.64 -2.97
N GLY A 215 3.46 26.51 -3.07
CA GLY A 215 3.67 27.97 -3.14
C GLY A 215 4.34 28.56 -1.90
N LYS A 216 4.18 27.94 -0.74
CA LYS A 216 4.84 28.39 0.51
C LYS A 216 6.27 27.88 0.68
N GLU A 217 6.65 26.78 0.05
CA GLU A 217 8.05 26.31 0.05
C GLU A 217 8.94 27.23 -0.79
N PHE A 218 8.41 27.76 -1.91
CA PHE A 218 9.14 28.69 -2.78
C PHE A 218 9.38 30.07 -2.12
N THR A 219 8.45 30.54 -1.29
CA THR A 219 8.59 31.83 -0.58
C THR A 219 9.44 31.72 0.69
N ALA A 220 9.56 30.55 1.30
CA ALA A 220 10.41 30.33 2.47
C ALA A 220 11.92 30.18 2.08
N GLY A 221 12.20 29.62 0.91
CA GLY A 221 13.58 29.50 0.38
C GLY A 221 14.15 30.79 -0.21
N ALA A 222 13.32 31.81 -0.45
CA ALA A 222 13.75 33.11 -0.98
C ALA A 222 14.08 34.16 0.11
N LYS A 223 13.96 33.78 1.39
CA LYS A 223 14.21 34.67 2.57
C LYS A 223 15.34 34.18 3.48
N GLY A 224 16.17 33.25 3.00
CA GLY A 224 17.33 32.73 3.73
C GLY A 224 18.67 33.12 3.09
#